data_eb53ac8895748e3337a2b163af9a9ee5
#
_entry.id   eb53ac8895748e3337a2b163af9a9ee5
#
_cell.length_a   1.000
_cell.length_b   1.000
_cell.length_c   1.000
_cell.angle_alpha   90.00
_cell.angle_beta   90.00
_cell.angle_gamma   90.00
#
_symmetry.space_group_name_H-M   'P 1'
#
loop_
_entity.id
_entity.type
_entity.pdbx_description
1 polymer ?
#
loop_
_entity_poly.entity_id
_entity_poly.type
_entity_poly.pdbx_seq_one_letter_code
_entity_poly.pdbx_strand_id
1 'polypeptide(L)'
;MDYITDASYLNNSLLVAGNYSDSPPWPVTPVMTSKWLMDKLNSFGYNSIDTAFFHLQYQDVNNPIIKDKWNDGVGIINYRGWGDANGWHKPYFHKEEITELNPNWKLPIVFSFVCNTGDFGNDLSGDGLDKCFGEELTTGGSINNPKGAAAMIGPSDLDTDTRFNNVLCAVMWDELLEGRIPELAPALHAGKQSLIKEFGDLEVNGTNIVEFYHHVYGVLGDPSLPVWLGEPREMTVNLNKNQSLTSSHISTFVTDETPLMDVVAVLMLNNAVSYTHLTLPTNREV
;
A
#
# COMPACT_ATOMS: atom_id res chain seq x y z
N MET A 1 -14.11 7.16 -19.91
CA MET A 1 -13.44 5.89 -20.24
C MET A 1 -13.54 5.03 -18.99
N ASP A 2 -14.35 3.96 -19.03
CA ASP A 2 -14.49 3.06 -17.89
C ASP A 2 -13.40 1.98 -18.02
N TYR A 3 -12.24 2.25 -17.48
CA TYR A 3 -11.12 1.30 -17.54
C TYR A 3 -11.29 0.12 -16.58
N ILE A 4 -12.01 0.31 -15.47
CA ILE A 4 -12.32 -0.71 -14.48
C ILE A 4 -13.82 -0.76 -14.29
N THR A 5 -14.44 -1.88 -14.65
CA THR A 5 -15.87 -2.14 -14.42
C THR A 5 -16.11 -3.05 -13.24
N ASP A 6 -15.07 -3.70 -12.73
CA ASP A 6 -15.11 -4.65 -11.62
C ASP A 6 -14.09 -4.23 -10.56
N ALA A 7 -14.57 -3.75 -9.43
CA ALA A 7 -13.76 -3.30 -8.31
C ALA A 7 -13.59 -4.37 -7.21
N SER A 8 -14.12 -5.58 -7.41
CA SER A 8 -14.07 -6.67 -6.42
C SER A 8 -12.66 -7.11 -6.05
N TYR A 9 -11.68 -6.88 -6.96
CA TYR A 9 -10.27 -7.17 -6.71
C TYR A 9 -9.69 -6.35 -5.53
N LEU A 10 -10.29 -5.22 -5.19
CA LEU A 10 -9.86 -4.39 -4.05
C LEU A 10 -10.07 -5.08 -2.70
N ASN A 11 -10.93 -6.10 -2.64
CA ASN A 11 -11.12 -6.96 -1.47
C ASN A 11 -10.20 -8.18 -1.43
N ASN A 12 -9.26 -8.27 -2.38
CA ASN A 12 -8.28 -9.35 -2.43
C ASN A 12 -6.89 -8.81 -2.09
N SER A 13 -6.09 -9.62 -1.44
CA SER A 13 -4.72 -9.28 -1.08
C SER A 13 -3.76 -10.43 -1.37
N LEU A 14 -2.49 -10.08 -1.61
CA LEU A 14 -1.41 -11.03 -1.74
C LEU A 14 -0.30 -10.70 -0.74
N LEU A 15 -0.02 -11.61 0.17
CA LEU A 15 1.06 -11.50 1.12
C LEU A 15 2.24 -12.36 0.67
N VAL A 16 3.36 -11.71 0.38
CA VAL A 16 4.58 -12.35 -0.08
C VAL A 16 5.64 -12.21 1.00
N ALA A 17 6.29 -13.30 1.41
CA ALA A 17 7.34 -13.22 2.42
C ALA A 17 8.37 -14.34 2.31
N GLY A 18 9.62 -14.01 2.63
CA GLY A 18 10.70 -14.97 2.75
C GLY A 18 11.51 -14.79 4.03
N ASN A 19 11.74 -15.88 4.74
CA ASN A 19 12.56 -15.88 5.95
C ASN A 19 14.05 -15.84 5.62
N TYR A 20 14.83 -15.14 6.45
CA TYR A 20 16.29 -15.18 6.40
C TYR A 20 16.85 -16.42 7.12
N SER A 21 16.13 -16.89 8.13
CA SER A 21 16.50 -18.07 8.93
C SER A 21 15.25 -18.76 9.47
N ASP A 22 15.30 -20.09 9.57
CA ASP A 22 14.24 -20.90 10.15
C ASP A 22 14.42 -21.13 11.66
N SER A 23 15.51 -20.61 12.22
CA SER A 23 15.91 -20.91 13.61
C SER A 23 16.03 -19.67 14.48
N PRO A 24 15.67 -19.76 15.78
CA PRO A 24 16.04 -18.74 16.76
C PRO A 24 17.56 -18.43 16.72
N PRO A 25 18.02 -17.23 17.04
CA PRO A 25 17.35 -16.22 17.84
C PRO A 25 16.54 -15.18 17.06
N TRP A 26 16.20 -15.40 15.81
CA TRP A 26 15.48 -14.46 14.97
C TRP A 26 13.96 -14.66 15.08
N PRO A 27 13.31 -14.24 16.21
CA PRO A 27 11.90 -14.51 16.43
C PRO A 27 10.98 -13.71 15.52
N VAL A 28 11.46 -12.56 15.02
CA VAL A 28 10.67 -11.68 14.15
C VAL A 28 11.16 -11.88 12.73
N THR A 29 10.57 -12.86 12.07
CA THR A 29 10.86 -13.18 10.69
C THR A 29 9.86 -12.50 9.77
N PRO A 30 10.19 -12.26 8.50
CA PRO A 30 9.26 -11.70 7.52
C PRO A 30 7.93 -12.45 7.42
N VAL A 31 7.98 -13.79 7.45
CA VAL A 31 6.77 -14.63 7.41
C VAL A 31 5.89 -14.43 8.64
N MET A 32 6.46 -14.25 9.83
CA MET A 32 5.67 -13.98 11.04
C MET A 32 4.94 -12.65 10.97
N THR A 33 5.61 -11.60 10.51
CA THR A 33 4.99 -10.28 10.32
C THR A 33 3.86 -10.35 9.28
N SER A 34 4.07 -11.09 8.20
CA SER A 34 3.05 -11.27 7.17
C SER A 34 1.85 -12.09 7.67
N LYS A 35 2.07 -13.08 8.55
CA LYS A 35 0.96 -13.80 9.21
C LYS A 35 0.18 -12.90 10.17
N TRP A 36 0.85 -12.04 10.92
CA TRP A 36 0.19 -11.02 11.73
C TRP A 36 -0.70 -10.12 10.86
N LEU A 37 -0.18 -9.64 9.72
CA LEU A 37 -0.98 -8.84 8.79
C LEU A 37 -2.15 -9.64 8.21
N MET A 38 -1.95 -10.91 7.89
CA MET A 38 -3.02 -11.80 7.42
C MET A 38 -4.17 -11.88 8.45
N ASP A 39 -3.86 -12.03 9.74
CA ASP A 39 -4.88 -12.06 10.79
C ASP A 39 -5.62 -10.73 10.91
N LYS A 40 -4.91 -9.60 10.75
CA LYS A 40 -5.52 -8.26 10.73
C LYS A 40 -6.46 -8.08 9.53
N LEU A 41 -6.03 -8.44 8.32
CA LEU A 41 -6.84 -8.37 7.10
C LEU A 41 -8.06 -9.29 7.16
N ASN A 42 -7.93 -10.49 7.70
CA ASN A 42 -9.06 -11.38 7.97
C ASN A 42 -10.08 -10.74 8.91
N SER A 43 -9.60 -10.14 9.99
CA SER A 43 -10.47 -9.45 10.97
C SER A 43 -11.13 -8.21 10.37
N PHE A 44 -10.47 -7.55 9.43
CA PHE A 44 -11.00 -6.39 8.70
C PHE A 44 -12.09 -6.78 7.70
N GLY A 45 -12.08 -8.01 7.17
CA GLY A 45 -13.10 -8.52 6.27
C GLY A 45 -12.66 -8.68 4.81
N TYR A 46 -11.37 -8.88 4.54
CA TYR A 46 -10.91 -9.23 3.19
C TYR A 46 -11.52 -10.55 2.70
N ASN A 47 -11.95 -10.58 1.44
CA ASN A 47 -12.57 -11.77 0.84
C ASN A 47 -11.55 -12.87 0.52
N SER A 48 -10.37 -12.49 0.05
CA SER A 48 -9.29 -13.40 -0.27
C SER A 48 -7.95 -12.83 0.19
N ILE A 49 -7.20 -13.65 0.91
CA ILE A 49 -5.83 -13.36 1.32
C ILE A 49 -4.95 -14.49 0.84
N ASP A 50 -4.37 -14.30 -0.34
CA ASP A 50 -3.44 -15.26 -0.91
C ASP A 50 -2.05 -15.09 -0.32
N THR A 51 -1.28 -16.16 -0.22
CA THR A 51 0.06 -16.14 0.39
C THR A 51 1.08 -16.82 -0.51
N ALA A 52 2.25 -16.21 -0.65
CA ALA A 52 3.42 -16.79 -1.25
C ALA A 52 4.57 -16.72 -0.24
N PHE A 53 4.63 -17.70 0.67
CA PHE A 53 5.61 -17.75 1.74
C PHE A 53 6.74 -18.71 1.41
N PHE A 54 7.96 -18.18 1.43
CA PHE A 54 9.18 -18.94 1.24
C PHE A 54 9.82 -19.29 2.59
N HIS A 55 10.19 -20.55 2.75
CA HIS A 55 10.96 -21.07 3.88
C HIS A 55 12.31 -21.57 3.36
N LEU A 56 13.37 -21.40 4.14
CA LEU A 56 14.74 -21.77 3.73
C LEU A 56 14.94 -23.24 3.35
N GLN A 57 14.03 -24.11 3.75
CA GLN A 57 14.07 -25.53 3.37
C GLN A 57 13.75 -25.78 1.89
N TYR A 58 13.13 -24.81 1.23
CA TYR A 58 12.75 -24.87 -0.18
C TYR A 58 13.66 -23.95 -0.97
N GLN A 59 14.38 -24.50 -1.92
CA GLN A 59 15.29 -23.73 -2.77
C GLN A 59 14.55 -22.70 -3.61
N ASP A 60 15.30 -21.68 -4.06
CA ASP A 60 14.83 -20.60 -4.92
C ASP A 60 14.07 -21.15 -6.12
N VAL A 61 12.77 -21.06 -6.07
CA VAL A 61 11.89 -21.37 -7.18
C VAL A 61 11.09 -20.12 -7.45
N ASN A 62 11.07 -19.71 -8.72
CA ASN A 62 10.09 -18.73 -9.18
C ASN A 62 8.70 -19.18 -8.69
N ASN A 63 8.05 -18.34 -7.89
CA ASN A 63 6.77 -18.73 -7.31
C ASN A 63 5.63 -18.27 -8.23
N PRO A 64 5.01 -19.17 -9.00
CA PRO A 64 3.97 -18.80 -9.96
C PRO A 64 2.75 -18.14 -9.30
N ILE A 65 2.49 -18.40 -8.01
CA ILE A 65 1.36 -17.80 -7.28
C ILE A 65 1.42 -16.27 -7.33
N ILE A 66 2.61 -15.66 -7.25
CA ILE A 66 2.74 -14.19 -7.27
C ILE A 66 2.17 -13.66 -8.59
N LYS A 67 2.63 -14.19 -9.72
CA LYS A 67 2.19 -13.76 -11.05
C LYS A 67 0.72 -14.07 -11.30
N ASP A 68 0.27 -15.26 -10.92
CA ASP A 68 -1.12 -15.69 -11.12
C ASP A 68 -2.08 -14.77 -10.36
N LYS A 69 -1.81 -14.52 -9.07
CA LYS A 69 -2.67 -13.68 -8.23
C LYS A 69 -2.64 -12.20 -8.60
N TRP A 70 -1.47 -11.71 -9.05
CA TRP A 70 -1.38 -10.36 -9.60
C TRP A 70 -2.25 -10.20 -10.84
N ASN A 71 -2.22 -11.17 -11.75
CA ASN A 71 -3.01 -11.16 -12.98
C ASN A 71 -4.51 -11.36 -12.72
N ASP A 72 -4.89 -12.16 -11.73
CA ASP A 72 -6.29 -12.34 -11.30
C ASP A 72 -6.87 -11.02 -10.75
N GLY A 73 -6.04 -10.22 -10.12
CA GLY A 73 -6.34 -8.93 -9.53
C GLY A 73 -6.40 -8.97 -8.01
N VAL A 74 -5.53 -8.18 -7.40
CA VAL A 74 -5.48 -7.91 -5.97
C VAL A 74 -5.37 -6.41 -5.74
N GLY A 75 -6.01 -5.88 -4.70
CA GLY A 75 -5.95 -4.46 -4.36
C GLY A 75 -4.63 -4.07 -3.70
N ILE A 76 -4.07 -4.98 -2.92
CA ILE A 76 -2.82 -4.77 -2.18
C ILE A 76 -1.89 -5.98 -2.30
N ILE A 77 -0.59 -5.68 -2.34
CA ILE A 77 0.48 -6.67 -2.20
C ILE A 77 1.43 -6.18 -1.12
N ASN A 78 1.70 -7.01 -0.11
CA ASN A 78 2.67 -6.69 0.92
C ASN A 78 3.82 -7.70 0.88
N TYR A 79 5.04 -7.18 0.72
CA TYR A 79 6.26 -7.98 0.73
C TYR A 79 7.09 -7.75 1.99
N ARG A 80 7.55 -8.84 2.55
CA ARG A 80 8.53 -8.87 3.64
C ARG A 80 9.57 -9.94 3.33
N GLY A 81 10.84 -9.56 3.27
CA GLY A 81 11.87 -10.54 2.95
C GLY A 81 13.21 -9.91 2.61
N TRP A 82 13.84 -10.44 1.60
CA TRP A 82 15.11 -10.02 1.08
C TRP A 82 14.97 -9.57 -0.37
N GLY A 83 15.59 -8.46 -0.75
CA GLY A 83 15.56 -7.90 -2.09
C GLY A 83 16.63 -6.87 -2.32
N ASP A 84 16.66 -6.36 -3.54
CA ASP A 84 17.51 -5.27 -3.99
C ASP A 84 16.80 -4.44 -5.08
N ALA A 85 17.55 -3.62 -5.82
CA ALA A 85 17.00 -2.80 -6.90
C ALA A 85 16.42 -3.62 -8.07
N ASN A 86 16.73 -4.92 -8.19
CA ASN A 86 16.10 -5.81 -9.17
C ASN A 86 14.74 -6.32 -8.73
N GLY A 87 14.50 -6.43 -7.41
CA GLY A 87 13.24 -6.93 -6.86
C GLY A 87 13.40 -7.86 -5.67
N TRP A 88 12.44 -8.76 -5.51
CA TRP A 88 12.36 -9.69 -4.39
C TRP A 88 13.10 -10.98 -4.65
N HIS A 89 13.92 -11.41 -3.69
CA HIS A 89 14.72 -12.62 -3.87
C HIS A 89 14.05 -13.89 -3.36
N LYS A 90 13.24 -13.78 -2.31
CA LYS A 90 12.62 -14.95 -1.68
C LYS A 90 11.20 -14.65 -1.20
N PRO A 91 10.18 -15.12 -1.89
CA PRO A 91 10.22 -15.76 -3.22
C PRO A 91 10.74 -14.83 -4.28
N TYR A 92 11.36 -15.42 -5.32
CA TYR A 92 11.92 -14.66 -6.45
C TYR A 92 10.80 -13.99 -7.26
N PHE A 93 10.91 -12.67 -7.41
CA PHE A 93 10.08 -11.87 -8.31
C PHE A 93 10.83 -10.57 -8.65
N HIS A 94 11.35 -10.48 -9.84
CA HIS A 94 12.20 -9.39 -10.32
C HIS A 94 11.51 -8.57 -11.40
N LYS A 95 12.23 -7.59 -11.95
CA LYS A 95 11.73 -6.68 -13.00
C LYS A 95 11.28 -7.43 -14.25
N GLU A 96 11.96 -8.50 -14.61
CA GLU A 96 11.64 -9.31 -15.77
C GLU A 96 10.23 -9.89 -15.66
N GLU A 97 9.84 -10.37 -14.47
CA GLU A 97 8.51 -10.91 -14.22
C GLU A 97 7.41 -9.86 -14.35
N ILE A 98 7.72 -8.58 -14.05
CA ILE A 98 6.74 -7.49 -14.21
C ILE A 98 6.35 -7.36 -15.69
N THR A 99 7.28 -7.50 -16.60
CA THR A 99 7.03 -7.41 -18.05
C THR A 99 6.05 -8.46 -18.56
N GLU A 100 5.98 -9.59 -17.86
CA GLU A 100 5.08 -10.71 -18.17
C GLU A 100 3.70 -10.61 -17.52
N LEU A 101 3.49 -9.65 -16.62
CA LEU A 101 2.21 -9.43 -15.98
C LEU A 101 1.15 -8.97 -16.98
N ASN A 102 -0.10 -9.32 -16.70
CA ASN A 102 -1.25 -8.86 -17.46
C ASN A 102 -2.47 -8.60 -16.55
N PRO A 103 -2.35 -7.72 -15.55
CA PRO A 103 -3.44 -7.44 -14.60
C PRO A 103 -4.55 -6.60 -15.22
N ASN A 104 -4.39 -6.17 -16.48
CA ASN A 104 -5.19 -5.13 -17.08
C ASN A 104 -5.09 -3.85 -16.22
N TRP A 105 -6.22 -3.24 -15.85
CA TRP A 105 -6.26 -2.07 -14.98
C TRP A 105 -6.44 -2.39 -13.49
N LYS A 106 -6.42 -3.67 -13.11
CA LYS A 106 -6.47 -4.11 -11.70
C LYS A 106 -5.09 -3.98 -11.06
N LEU A 107 -4.61 -2.74 -10.94
CA LEU A 107 -3.28 -2.42 -10.44
C LEU A 107 -3.28 -2.32 -8.91
N PRO A 108 -2.51 -3.14 -8.21
CA PRO A 108 -2.40 -3.09 -6.75
C PRO A 108 -1.60 -1.87 -6.28
N ILE A 109 -1.70 -1.58 -4.98
CA ILE A 109 -0.67 -0.84 -4.26
C ILE A 109 0.30 -1.86 -3.67
N VAL A 110 1.61 -1.66 -3.90
CA VAL A 110 2.66 -2.56 -3.45
C VAL A 110 3.39 -1.96 -2.24
N PHE A 111 3.43 -2.71 -1.16
CA PHE A 111 4.14 -2.37 0.07
C PHE A 111 5.37 -3.26 0.19
N SER A 112 6.54 -2.73 -0.16
CA SER A 112 7.81 -3.46 -0.21
C SER A 112 8.72 -3.07 0.94
N PHE A 113 8.55 -3.73 2.09
CA PHE A 113 9.39 -3.49 3.26
C PHE A 113 10.61 -4.41 3.26
N VAL A 114 11.56 -4.06 2.41
CA VAL A 114 12.79 -4.81 2.14
C VAL A 114 13.86 -3.84 1.65
N CYS A 115 15.08 -4.29 1.38
CA CYS A 115 16.18 -3.43 0.94
C CYS A 115 16.00 -2.96 -0.52
N ASN A 116 16.33 -1.72 -0.79
CA ASN A 116 16.68 -1.09 -2.08
C ASN A 116 15.69 -1.22 -3.26
N THR A 117 14.48 -1.71 -3.04
CA THR A 117 13.51 -1.90 -4.14
C THR A 117 12.97 -0.58 -4.72
N GLY A 118 13.17 0.54 -4.04
CA GLY A 118 12.77 1.88 -4.45
C GLY A 118 13.93 2.81 -4.81
N ASP A 119 15.09 2.28 -5.16
CA ASP A 119 16.31 3.02 -5.49
C ASP A 119 16.24 3.66 -6.89
N PHE A 120 15.36 4.62 -7.07
CA PHE A 120 15.22 5.36 -8.33
C PHE A 120 16.42 6.25 -8.66
N GLY A 121 17.28 6.54 -7.69
CA GLY A 121 18.57 7.21 -7.89
C GLY A 121 19.59 6.30 -8.57
N ASN A 122 19.41 4.99 -8.46
CA ASN A 122 20.25 3.96 -9.03
C ASN A 122 21.72 4.11 -8.67
N ASP A 123 21.99 4.59 -7.45
CA ASP A 123 23.32 4.94 -6.98
C ASP A 123 24.02 3.79 -6.21
N LEU A 124 23.23 2.83 -5.68
CA LEU A 124 23.76 1.72 -4.87
C LEU A 124 23.88 0.40 -5.64
N SER A 125 23.15 0.21 -6.72
CA SER A 125 23.10 -1.08 -7.41
C SER A 125 24.36 -1.40 -8.21
N GLY A 126 25.13 -0.39 -8.64
CA GLY A 126 26.37 -0.60 -9.40
C GLY A 126 26.24 -1.41 -10.71
N ASP A 127 25.06 -1.93 -10.98
CA ASP A 127 24.77 -2.92 -12.02
C ASP A 127 24.32 -2.28 -13.35
N GLY A 128 24.32 -0.94 -13.44
CA GLY A 128 23.92 -0.21 -14.64
C GLY A 128 22.46 -0.44 -15.02
N LEU A 129 21.60 -0.63 -14.03
CA LEU A 129 20.18 -0.82 -14.25
C LEU A 129 19.54 0.49 -14.74
N ASP A 130 18.80 0.42 -15.83
CA ASP A 130 18.07 1.59 -16.36
C ASP A 130 16.96 2.04 -15.42
N LYS A 131 16.40 1.11 -14.63
CA LYS A 131 15.31 1.35 -13.66
C LYS A 131 15.43 0.40 -12.48
N CYS A 132 15.05 0.86 -11.29
CA CYS A 132 14.84 -0.02 -10.16
C CYS A 132 13.49 -0.76 -10.25
N PHE A 133 13.29 -1.73 -9.35
CA PHE A 133 12.06 -2.51 -9.27
C PHE A 133 10.80 -1.65 -9.12
N GLY A 134 10.85 -0.63 -8.23
CA GLY A 134 9.73 0.27 -8.01
C GLY A 134 9.39 1.15 -9.21
N GLU A 135 10.39 1.58 -9.97
CA GLU A 135 10.16 2.31 -11.23
C GLU A 135 9.52 1.41 -12.28
N GLU A 136 10.00 0.16 -12.45
CA GLU A 136 9.39 -0.78 -13.38
C GLU A 136 7.95 -1.11 -12.98
N LEU A 137 7.66 -1.26 -11.67
CA LEU A 137 6.30 -1.47 -11.18
C LEU A 137 5.35 -0.33 -11.52
N THR A 138 5.82 0.92 -11.42
CA THR A 138 4.95 2.10 -11.57
C THR A 138 4.89 2.66 -12.99
N THR A 139 5.84 2.27 -13.86
CA THR A 139 5.93 2.76 -15.23
C THR A 139 5.85 1.68 -16.31
N GLY A 140 5.80 0.41 -15.91
CA GLY A 140 5.83 -0.72 -16.83
C GLY A 140 4.58 -0.84 -17.69
N GLY A 141 4.77 -1.32 -18.92
CA GLY A 141 3.70 -1.50 -19.88
C GLY A 141 3.34 -0.24 -20.69
N SER A 142 2.07 -0.05 -20.92
CA SER A 142 1.54 1.09 -21.68
C SER A 142 0.16 1.48 -21.18
N ILE A 143 -0.33 2.65 -21.62
CA ILE A 143 -1.67 3.14 -21.26
C ILE A 143 -2.80 2.18 -21.67
N ASN A 144 -2.59 1.35 -22.68
CA ASN A 144 -3.60 0.37 -23.11
C ASN A 144 -3.36 -1.04 -22.51
N ASN A 145 -2.20 -1.27 -21.94
CA ASN A 145 -1.83 -2.51 -21.29
C ASN A 145 -0.87 -2.19 -20.14
N PRO A 146 -1.38 -1.61 -19.04
CA PRO A 146 -0.56 -1.29 -17.89
C PRO A 146 -0.11 -2.57 -17.20
N LYS A 147 1.07 -2.50 -16.60
CA LYS A 147 1.67 -3.59 -15.84
C LYS A 147 2.05 -3.10 -14.46
N GLY A 148 2.33 -4.03 -13.56
CA GLY A 148 2.83 -3.68 -12.24
C GLY A 148 1.79 -3.10 -11.29
N ALA A 149 1.98 -1.88 -10.80
CA ALA A 149 1.26 -1.32 -9.66
C ALA A 149 0.81 0.13 -9.87
N ALA A 150 -0.25 0.54 -9.15
CA ALA A 150 -0.69 1.94 -9.11
C ALA A 150 0.29 2.84 -8.32
N ALA A 151 0.88 2.28 -7.27
CA ALA A 151 1.93 2.91 -6.48
C ALA A 151 2.72 1.85 -5.71
N MET A 152 3.92 2.22 -5.26
CA MET A 152 4.76 1.38 -4.41
C MET A 152 5.34 2.19 -3.24
N ILE A 153 5.39 1.57 -2.06
CA ILE A 153 6.27 1.98 -0.96
C ILE A 153 7.50 1.08 -0.97
N GLY A 154 8.67 1.66 -0.93
CA GLY A 154 9.94 0.93 -0.83
C GLY A 154 11.12 1.84 -0.48
N PRO A 155 12.21 1.27 0.03
CA PRO A 155 13.40 2.03 0.38
C PRO A 155 14.37 2.14 -0.79
N SER A 156 15.18 3.18 -0.76
CA SER A 156 16.25 3.47 -1.72
C SER A 156 17.64 3.05 -1.23
N ASP A 157 17.74 2.20 -0.21
CA ASP A 157 19.02 1.79 0.36
C ASP A 157 19.05 0.31 0.76
N LEU A 158 20.24 -0.31 0.70
CA LEU A 158 20.48 -1.71 1.02
C LEU A 158 20.55 -2.00 2.52
N ASP A 159 20.84 -1.00 3.35
CA ASP A 159 21.12 -1.17 4.78
C ASP A 159 19.87 -1.16 5.67
N THR A 160 18.69 -1.42 5.09
CA THR A 160 17.48 -1.58 5.91
C THR A 160 17.48 -2.91 6.66
N ASP A 161 17.04 -2.87 7.92
CA ASP A 161 17.05 -4.03 8.82
C ASP A 161 15.62 -4.49 9.13
N THR A 162 15.45 -5.81 9.22
CA THR A 162 14.16 -6.46 9.48
C THR A 162 13.45 -5.93 10.71
N ARG A 163 14.18 -5.60 11.78
CA ARG A 163 13.64 -5.09 13.05
C ARG A 163 12.89 -3.78 12.85
N PHE A 164 13.50 -2.83 12.17
CA PHE A 164 12.89 -1.50 11.95
C PHE A 164 11.80 -1.57 10.88
N ASN A 165 12.02 -2.37 9.84
CA ASN A 165 11.00 -2.65 8.82
C ASN A 165 9.73 -3.23 9.42
N ASN A 166 9.83 -4.07 10.46
CA ASN A 166 8.66 -4.64 11.13
C ASN A 166 7.83 -3.56 11.83
N VAL A 167 8.48 -2.64 12.56
CA VAL A 167 7.77 -1.57 13.28
C VAL A 167 7.11 -0.63 12.27
N LEU A 168 7.85 -0.19 11.26
CA LEU A 168 7.32 0.68 10.21
C LEU A 168 6.12 0.06 9.50
N CYS A 169 6.23 -1.19 9.08
CA CYS A 169 5.16 -1.95 8.45
C CYS A 169 3.93 -2.09 9.36
N ALA A 170 4.14 -2.50 10.62
CA ALA A 170 3.04 -2.77 11.54
C ALA A 170 2.24 -1.50 11.85
N VAL A 171 2.90 -0.39 12.16
CA VAL A 171 2.23 0.86 12.50
C VAL A 171 1.51 1.45 11.28
N MET A 172 2.15 1.44 10.11
CA MET A 172 1.50 1.90 8.89
C MET A 172 0.22 1.13 8.60
N TRP A 173 0.26 -0.21 8.69
CA TRP A 173 -0.93 -1.04 8.48
C TRP A 173 -2.01 -0.85 9.55
N ASP A 174 -1.61 -0.61 10.79
CA ASP A 174 -2.57 -0.33 11.86
C ASP A 174 -3.31 1.00 11.62
N GLU A 175 -2.61 2.06 11.16
CA GLU A 175 -3.24 3.33 10.79
C GLU A 175 -4.20 3.19 9.60
N LEU A 176 -3.85 2.42 8.58
CA LEU A 176 -4.69 2.15 7.42
C LEU A 176 -5.94 1.36 7.81
N LEU A 177 -5.79 0.26 8.54
CA LEU A 177 -6.90 -0.63 8.88
C LEU A 177 -7.87 -0.05 9.90
N GLU A 178 -7.39 0.83 10.80
CA GLU A 178 -8.25 1.57 11.72
C GLU A 178 -8.89 2.81 11.05
N GLY A 179 -8.59 3.06 9.78
CA GLY A 179 -9.15 4.17 9.01
C GLY A 179 -8.75 5.56 9.52
N ARG A 180 -7.66 5.65 10.31
CA ARG A 180 -7.18 6.93 10.84
C ARG A 180 -6.47 7.76 9.79
N ILE A 181 -5.72 7.10 8.92
CA ILE A 181 -4.93 7.73 7.85
C ILE A 181 -5.12 6.90 6.57
N PRO A 182 -6.02 7.31 5.68
CA PRO A 182 -6.31 6.52 4.47
C PRO A 182 -5.32 6.74 3.32
N GLU A 183 -4.55 7.83 3.32
CA GLU A 183 -3.63 8.16 2.24
C GLU A 183 -2.26 7.49 2.41
N LEU A 184 -1.64 7.14 1.29
CA LEU A 184 -0.46 6.30 1.22
C LEU A 184 0.78 6.91 1.92
N ALA A 185 1.16 8.14 1.57
CA ALA A 185 2.35 8.76 2.16
C ALA A 185 2.14 9.21 3.62
N PRO A 186 0.99 9.77 4.02
CA PRO A 186 0.69 10.01 5.43
C PRO A 186 0.75 8.74 6.28
N ALA A 187 0.23 7.60 5.78
CA ALA A 187 0.32 6.32 6.50
C ALA A 187 1.77 5.83 6.64
N LEU A 188 2.58 5.94 5.57
CA LEU A 188 4.02 5.68 5.65
C LEU A 188 4.70 6.60 6.67
N HIS A 189 4.33 7.89 6.68
CA HIS A 189 4.90 8.84 7.63
C HIS A 189 4.58 8.48 9.08
N ALA A 190 3.36 8.02 9.37
CA ALA A 190 3.00 7.52 10.71
C ALA A 190 3.89 6.34 11.13
N GLY A 191 4.15 5.41 10.20
CA GLY A 191 5.12 4.33 10.42
C GLY A 191 6.53 4.86 10.74
N LYS A 192 7.02 5.87 10.02
CA LYS A 192 8.31 6.52 10.30
C LYS A 192 8.32 7.22 11.67
N GLN A 193 7.26 7.92 12.03
CA GLN A 193 7.14 8.58 13.35
C GLN A 193 7.18 7.56 14.50
N SER A 194 6.70 6.35 14.31
CA SER A 194 6.78 5.31 15.31
C SER A 194 8.22 4.90 15.63
N LEU A 195 9.12 4.98 14.66
CA LEU A 195 10.54 4.69 14.89
C LEU A 195 11.17 5.69 15.86
N ILE A 196 10.76 6.97 15.83
CA ILE A 196 11.22 7.98 16.80
C ILE A 196 10.81 7.55 18.21
N LYS A 197 9.58 7.12 18.38
CA LYS A 197 9.04 6.71 19.68
C LYS A 197 9.71 5.46 20.23
N GLU A 198 9.95 4.48 19.35
CA GLU A 198 10.47 3.17 19.77
C GLU A 198 11.99 3.11 19.91
N PHE A 199 12.71 3.90 19.10
CA PHE A 199 14.17 3.80 19.01
C PHE A 199 14.91 5.10 19.35
N GLY A 200 14.25 6.26 19.32
CA GLY A 200 14.84 7.55 19.69
C GLY A 200 16.12 7.85 18.89
N ASP A 201 17.21 8.06 19.59
CA ASP A 201 18.52 8.39 19.01
C ASP A 201 19.41 7.15 18.79
N LEU A 202 18.81 5.98 18.55
CA LEU A 202 19.56 4.74 18.35
C LEU A 202 20.48 4.85 17.14
N GLU A 203 21.76 4.62 17.37
CA GLU A 203 22.77 4.47 16.34
C GLU A 203 23.14 3.00 16.10
N VAL A 204 23.27 2.62 14.84
CA VAL A 204 23.80 1.32 14.42
C VAL A 204 24.93 1.58 13.44
N ASN A 205 26.14 1.10 13.76
CA ASN A 205 27.36 1.34 12.96
C ASN A 205 27.63 2.82 12.66
N GLY A 206 27.29 3.72 13.59
CA GLY A 206 27.48 5.16 13.44
C GLY A 206 26.42 5.88 12.63
N THR A 207 25.33 5.20 12.25
CA THR A 207 24.19 5.79 11.56
C THR A 207 23.00 5.92 12.50
N ASN A 208 22.41 7.10 12.61
CA ASN A 208 21.14 7.28 13.30
C ASN A 208 20.03 6.60 12.51
N ILE A 209 19.40 5.60 13.10
CA ILE A 209 18.45 4.74 12.41
C ILE A 209 17.15 5.47 12.05
N VAL A 210 16.69 6.34 12.93
CA VAL A 210 15.45 7.09 12.69
C VAL A 210 15.63 8.04 11.51
N GLU A 211 16.72 8.80 11.50
CA GLU A 211 17.06 9.71 10.40
C GLU A 211 17.22 8.94 9.09
N PHE A 212 17.96 7.83 9.10
CA PHE A 212 18.15 6.95 7.94
C PHE A 212 16.81 6.50 7.36
N TYR A 213 15.89 5.95 8.17
CA TYR A 213 14.59 5.47 7.70
C TYR A 213 13.68 6.60 7.19
N HIS A 214 13.83 7.83 7.73
CA HIS A 214 13.11 8.99 7.20
C HIS A 214 13.59 9.38 5.79
N HIS A 215 14.86 9.19 5.49
CA HIS A 215 15.42 9.48 4.17
C HIS A 215 15.15 8.39 3.14
N VAL A 216 15.34 7.11 3.50
CA VAL A 216 15.38 6.05 2.50
C VAL A 216 14.01 5.51 2.09
N TYR A 217 13.01 5.50 2.97
CA TYR A 217 11.68 5.04 2.58
C TYR A 217 10.89 6.14 1.87
N GLY A 218 10.35 5.80 0.70
CA GLY A 218 9.57 6.71 -0.14
C GLY A 218 8.35 6.05 -0.79
N VAL A 219 7.59 6.88 -1.49
CA VAL A 219 6.48 6.46 -2.35
C VAL A 219 6.87 6.70 -3.80
N LEU A 220 6.79 5.66 -4.61
CA LEU A 220 6.83 5.77 -6.07
C LEU A 220 5.37 5.73 -6.55
N GLY A 221 4.89 6.82 -7.16
CA GLY A 221 3.50 7.04 -7.53
C GLY A 221 2.93 8.30 -6.89
N ASP A 222 1.60 8.40 -6.79
CA ASP A 222 0.94 9.54 -6.13
C ASP A 222 0.97 9.37 -4.60
N PRO A 223 1.66 10.26 -3.86
CA PRO A 223 1.74 10.17 -2.41
C PRO A 223 0.39 10.42 -1.70
N SER A 224 -0.54 11.11 -2.36
CA SER A 224 -1.88 11.40 -1.83
C SER A 224 -2.91 10.32 -2.18
N LEU A 225 -2.50 9.23 -2.84
CA LEU A 225 -3.39 8.15 -3.25
C LEU A 225 -4.06 7.52 -2.03
N PRO A 226 -5.41 7.51 -1.96
CA PRO A 226 -6.12 6.76 -0.93
C PRO A 226 -5.88 5.26 -1.12
N VAL A 227 -5.55 4.57 -0.03
CA VAL A 227 -5.43 3.11 -0.03
C VAL A 227 -6.82 2.51 0.12
N TRP A 228 -7.35 1.99 -0.96
CA TRP A 228 -8.66 1.36 -0.95
C TRP A 228 -8.55 -0.05 -0.37
N LEU A 229 -9.10 -0.22 0.83
CA LEU A 229 -9.07 -1.48 1.59
C LEU A 229 -10.33 -2.32 1.38
N GLY A 230 -11.00 -2.15 0.24
CA GLY A 230 -12.20 -2.88 -0.08
C GLY A 230 -12.92 -2.32 -1.29
N GLU A 231 -13.95 -3.03 -1.70
CA GLU A 231 -14.80 -2.62 -2.80
C GLU A 231 -15.60 -1.36 -2.45
N PRO A 232 -15.66 -0.37 -3.36
CA PRO A 232 -16.49 0.81 -3.16
C PRO A 232 -17.94 0.43 -2.98
N ARG A 233 -18.60 1.03 -2.00
CA ARG A 233 -20.02 0.82 -1.75
C ARG A 233 -20.86 1.91 -2.41
N GLU A 234 -22.05 1.53 -2.87
CA GLU A 234 -23.01 2.52 -3.34
C GLU A 234 -23.53 3.34 -2.16
N MET A 235 -23.44 4.66 -2.29
CA MET A 235 -23.97 5.60 -1.31
C MET A 235 -25.30 6.18 -1.80
N THR A 236 -26.29 6.19 -0.94
CA THR A 236 -27.55 6.88 -1.20
C THR A 236 -27.47 8.31 -0.70
N VAL A 237 -27.58 9.27 -1.61
CA VAL A 237 -27.58 10.70 -1.29
C VAL A 237 -28.99 11.25 -1.39
N ASN A 238 -29.56 11.64 -0.25
CA ASN A 238 -30.87 12.28 -0.17
C ASN A 238 -30.72 13.78 -0.14
N LEU A 239 -30.72 14.40 -1.31
CA LEU A 239 -30.63 15.83 -1.48
C LEU A 239 -32.00 16.43 -1.77
N ASN A 240 -32.42 17.45 -1.01
CA ASN A 240 -33.56 18.25 -1.39
C ASN A 240 -33.20 19.10 -2.63
N LYS A 241 -33.69 18.70 -3.80
CA LYS A 241 -33.38 19.34 -5.10
C LYS A 241 -33.98 20.74 -5.23
N ASN A 242 -34.99 21.10 -4.44
CA ASN A 242 -35.67 22.39 -4.49
C ASN A 242 -35.13 23.30 -3.39
N GLN A 243 -33.99 23.93 -3.64
CA GLN A 243 -33.43 24.93 -2.73
C GLN A 243 -34.00 26.30 -3.02
N SER A 244 -34.37 27.07 -1.98
CA SER A 244 -34.73 28.48 -2.14
C SER A 244 -33.47 29.30 -2.48
N LEU A 245 -33.61 30.27 -3.37
CA LEU A 245 -32.55 31.24 -3.67
C LEU A 245 -32.06 32.03 -2.44
N THR A 246 -32.88 32.04 -1.36
CA THR A 246 -32.54 32.68 -0.10
C THR A 246 -31.95 31.73 0.93
N SER A 247 -31.78 30.45 0.58
CA SER A 247 -31.19 29.46 1.48
C SER A 247 -29.68 29.68 1.57
N SER A 248 -29.18 29.83 2.78
CA SER A 248 -27.74 30.00 3.07
C SER A 248 -27.01 28.65 3.29
N HIS A 249 -27.74 27.53 3.28
CA HIS A 249 -27.17 26.21 3.47
C HIS A 249 -27.98 25.15 2.73
N ILE A 250 -27.29 24.08 2.39
CA ILE A 250 -27.85 22.86 1.79
C ILE A 250 -27.68 21.74 2.81
N SER A 251 -28.77 21.01 3.09
CA SER A 251 -28.72 19.82 3.94
C SER A 251 -28.90 18.58 3.08
N THR A 252 -28.09 17.59 3.32
CA THR A 252 -28.19 16.27 2.69
C THR A 252 -27.92 15.17 3.70
N PHE A 253 -28.45 13.99 3.43
CA PHE A 253 -28.13 12.78 4.17
C PHE A 253 -27.46 11.80 3.20
N VAL A 254 -26.33 11.26 3.62
CA VAL A 254 -25.61 10.22 2.90
C VAL A 254 -25.65 8.96 3.73
N THR A 255 -26.08 7.87 3.13
CA THR A 255 -26.22 6.59 3.82
C THR A 255 -25.67 5.46 2.96
N ASP A 256 -25.04 4.50 3.60
CA ASP A 256 -24.70 3.19 3.09
C ASP A 256 -25.29 2.19 4.10
N GLU A 257 -26.59 1.85 3.96
CA GLU A 257 -27.37 1.06 4.93
C GLU A 257 -27.33 1.59 6.38
N THR A 258 -26.27 2.27 6.76
CA THR A 258 -26.05 2.95 8.04
C THR A 258 -25.60 4.39 7.80
N PRO A 259 -25.83 5.31 8.76
CA PRO A 259 -25.30 6.67 8.66
C PRO A 259 -23.77 6.65 8.54
N LEU A 260 -23.26 7.32 7.52
CA LEU A 260 -21.82 7.48 7.31
C LEU A 260 -21.31 8.69 8.10
N MET A 261 -20.15 8.54 8.74
CA MET A 261 -19.38 9.64 9.32
C MET A 261 -18.26 10.06 8.36
N ASP A 262 -17.84 11.31 8.49
CA ASP A 262 -16.69 11.86 7.71
C ASP A 262 -16.86 11.84 6.18
N VAL A 263 -18.08 12.14 5.72
CA VAL A 263 -18.35 12.26 4.28
C VAL A 263 -17.93 13.64 3.77
N VAL A 264 -17.13 13.66 2.70
CA VAL A 264 -16.78 14.89 1.99
C VAL A 264 -17.80 15.13 0.87
N ALA A 265 -18.51 16.25 0.92
CA ALA A 265 -19.40 16.66 -0.14
C ALA A 265 -18.72 17.73 -1.02
N VAL A 266 -18.82 17.59 -2.34
CA VAL A 266 -18.27 18.53 -3.31
C VAL A 266 -19.39 19.14 -4.12
N LEU A 267 -19.49 20.48 -4.12
CA LEU A 267 -20.41 21.20 -4.97
C LEU A 267 -19.76 21.50 -6.32
N MET A 268 -20.35 20.99 -7.40
CA MET A 268 -19.86 21.20 -8.76
C MET A 268 -20.85 22.06 -9.56
N LEU A 269 -20.33 23.02 -10.30
CA LEU A 269 -21.08 23.79 -11.27
C LEU A 269 -20.50 23.52 -12.66
N ASN A 270 -21.31 23.02 -13.60
CA ASN A 270 -20.90 22.69 -14.97
C ASN A 270 -19.65 21.81 -15.04
N ASN A 271 -19.57 20.78 -14.21
CA ASN A 271 -18.43 19.88 -14.05
C ASN A 271 -17.13 20.55 -13.55
N ALA A 272 -17.20 21.78 -13.09
CA ALA A 272 -16.12 22.45 -12.38
C ALA A 272 -16.41 22.48 -10.88
N VAL A 273 -15.40 22.20 -10.07
CA VAL A 273 -15.52 22.26 -8.59
C VAL A 273 -15.71 23.73 -8.21
N SER A 274 -16.87 24.06 -7.66
CA SER A 274 -17.20 25.42 -7.21
C SER A 274 -16.88 25.64 -5.73
N TYR A 275 -16.84 24.57 -4.94
CA TYR A 275 -16.55 24.61 -3.50
C TYR A 275 -16.07 23.24 -3.01
N THR A 276 -15.00 23.18 -2.25
CA THR A 276 -14.33 21.92 -1.85
C THR A 276 -14.41 21.58 -0.37
N HIS A 277 -15.09 22.36 0.48
CA HIS A 277 -15.20 22.05 1.90
C HIS A 277 -16.61 22.29 2.42
N LEU A 278 -17.37 21.22 2.57
CA LEU A 278 -18.54 21.16 3.43
C LEU A 278 -18.20 20.21 4.59
N THR A 279 -17.87 20.78 5.74
CA THR A 279 -17.88 19.99 6.97
C THR A 279 -19.34 19.69 7.31
N LEU A 280 -19.73 18.43 7.19
CA LEU A 280 -21.00 17.98 7.72
C LEU A 280 -20.89 17.97 9.25
N PRO A 281 -21.82 18.59 9.99
CA PRO A 281 -21.83 18.49 11.44
C PRO A 281 -22.01 17.01 11.80
N THR A 282 -21.03 16.45 12.50
CA THR A 282 -21.18 15.16 13.15
C THR A 282 -22.21 15.31 14.26
N ASN A 283 -23.41 14.83 14.05
CA ASN A 283 -24.36 14.66 15.16
C ASN A 283 -23.80 13.57 16.08
N ARG A 284 -22.99 13.99 17.05
CA ARG A 284 -22.83 13.24 18.28
C ARG A 284 -24.12 13.47 19.09
N GLU A 285 -25.11 12.62 18.94
CA GLU A 285 -26.10 12.45 19.99
C GLU A 285 -25.46 11.58 21.07
N VAL A 286 -25.41 12.16 22.27
CA VAL A 286 -24.97 11.58 23.54
C VAL A 286 -25.97 10.53 24.00
#